data_2e92e383ae19decebfec09fcef980a33
#
_entry.id   2e92e383ae19decebfec09fcef980a33
#
_cell.length_a   1.000
_cell.length_b   1.000
_cell.length_c   1.000
_cell.angle_alpha   90.00
_cell.angle_beta   90.00
_cell.angle_gamma   90.00
#
_symmetry.space_group_name_H-M   'P 1'
#
loop_
_entity.id
_entity.type
_entity.pdbx_description
1 polymer ?
#
loop_
_entity_poly.entity_id
_entity_poly.type
_entity_poly.pdbx_seq_one_letter_code
_entity_poly.pdbx_strand_id
1 'polypeptide(L)'
;ETMGGLIEKIIHRNTTIPVSKAQEFTTFKDGQTAMAVHVLQGERELATDCRSLARFELRGIPPMVAGGAKIRVTYQVDADGLLSVTAKETVSGVESRIEVKPSYGLQENEITDMLQDSFSHAREDMQARALREQQVEADRMIEDLQAALEKDGSSLLDAEEFQCLEVAVAELQEVRANSTEHRVLARQIESVGKVSEEFAARRMDASIKSALAGQSIDDVETNL
;
A
#
# COMPACT_ATOMS: atom_id res chain seq x y z
N GLU A 1 9.99 3.85 0.00
CA GLU A 1 9.51 2.47 0.15
C GLU A 1 8.00 2.46 0.32
N THR A 2 7.35 1.53 -0.35
CA THR A 2 5.92 1.25 -0.23
C THR A 2 5.69 -0.14 0.37
N MET A 3 4.43 -0.55 0.50
CA MET A 3 4.09 -1.89 1.01
C MET A 3 4.77 -3.00 0.22
N GLY A 4 5.17 -4.07 0.93
CA GLY A 4 5.91 -5.18 0.33
C GLY A 4 7.40 -4.92 0.11
N GLY A 5 7.97 -3.81 0.61
CA GLY A 5 9.36 -3.44 0.40
C GLY A 5 9.66 -2.97 -1.03
N LEU A 6 8.63 -2.50 -1.74
CA LEU A 6 8.76 -1.95 -3.09
C LEU A 6 9.20 -0.48 -3.06
N ILE A 7 9.80 -0.01 -4.15
CA ILE A 7 10.20 1.38 -4.31
C ILE A 7 9.24 2.11 -5.24
N GLU A 8 8.92 3.36 -4.88
CA GLU A 8 8.30 4.32 -5.76
C GLU A 8 9.31 5.40 -6.12
N LYS A 9 9.62 5.53 -7.42
CA LYS A 9 10.63 6.48 -7.94
C LYS A 9 9.98 7.86 -8.10
N ILE A 10 10.28 8.79 -7.17
CA ILE A 10 9.70 10.13 -7.15
C ILE A 10 10.56 11.13 -7.97
N ILE A 11 11.86 11.13 -7.75
CA ILE A 11 12.83 11.92 -8.52
C ILE A 11 13.63 10.94 -9.37
N HIS A 12 13.45 11.02 -10.67
CA HIS A 12 14.17 10.15 -11.60
C HIS A 12 15.61 10.59 -11.76
N ARG A 13 16.48 9.66 -12.12
CA ARG A 13 17.86 9.94 -12.49
C ARG A 13 17.96 11.02 -13.57
N ASN A 14 19.01 11.81 -13.55
CA ASN A 14 19.27 12.92 -14.46
C ASN A 14 18.24 14.05 -14.42
N THR A 15 17.39 14.11 -13.39
CA THR A 15 16.56 15.29 -13.15
C THR A 15 17.46 16.47 -12.75
N THR A 16 17.28 17.60 -13.42
CA THR A 16 18.04 18.83 -13.09
C THR A 16 17.63 19.38 -11.73
N ILE A 17 18.61 19.85 -10.97
CA ILE A 17 18.39 20.53 -9.68
C ILE A 17 18.51 22.07 -9.86
N PRO A 18 17.77 22.86 -9.06
CA PRO A 18 16.87 22.44 -7.99
C PRO A 18 15.57 21.80 -8.51
N VAL A 19 15.01 20.86 -7.74
CA VAL A 19 13.79 20.14 -8.12
C VAL A 19 12.90 19.92 -6.90
N SER A 20 11.59 19.96 -7.12
CA SER A 20 10.59 19.56 -6.13
C SER A 20 9.57 18.64 -6.80
N LYS A 21 9.35 17.45 -6.22
CA LYS A 21 8.38 16.45 -6.67
C LYS A 21 7.59 15.97 -5.47
N ALA A 22 6.31 15.70 -5.68
CA ALA A 22 5.43 15.17 -4.65
C ALA A 22 4.65 13.97 -5.16
N GLN A 23 4.41 13.02 -4.27
CA GLN A 23 3.56 11.86 -4.49
C GLN A 23 2.56 11.75 -3.35
N GLU A 24 1.33 11.35 -3.67
CA GLU A 24 0.30 11.07 -2.66
C GLU A 24 0.29 9.60 -2.30
N PHE A 25 0.22 9.34 -1.00
CA PHE A 25 0.11 8.03 -0.39
C PHE A 25 -1.10 7.99 0.53
N THR A 26 -1.49 6.80 0.93
CA THR A 26 -2.64 6.60 1.81
C THR A 26 -2.31 5.58 2.90
N THR A 27 -3.17 5.50 3.91
CA THR A 27 -3.08 4.48 4.97
C THR A 27 -3.50 3.11 4.44
N PHE A 28 -2.84 2.07 4.95
CA PHE A 28 -3.09 0.68 4.56
C PHE A 28 -4.15 0.00 5.45
N LYS A 29 -4.20 0.37 6.75
CA LYS A 29 -5.10 -0.23 7.74
C LYS A 29 -6.11 0.78 8.27
N ASP A 30 -7.28 0.27 8.66
CA ASP A 30 -8.27 1.03 9.40
C ASP A 30 -7.70 1.56 10.70
N GLY A 31 -8.01 2.82 11.02
CA GLY A 31 -7.56 3.46 12.25
C GLY A 31 -6.06 3.73 12.35
N GLN A 32 -5.30 3.61 11.25
CA GLN A 32 -3.86 3.86 11.25
C GLN A 32 -3.56 5.34 11.54
N THR A 33 -2.79 5.59 12.62
CA THR A 33 -2.47 6.94 13.10
C THR A 33 -1.02 7.37 12.85
N ALA A 34 -0.21 6.49 12.26
CA ALA A 34 1.20 6.75 11.92
C ALA A 34 1.60 6.10 10.59
N MET A 35 2.54 6.74 9.89
CA MET A 35 3.12 6.23 8.64
C MET A 35 4.64 6.39 8.69
N ALA A 36 5.37 5.30 8.45
CA ALA A 36 6.82 5.33 8.27
C ALA A 36 7.15 5.71 6.83
N VAL A 37 8.04 6.67 6.67
CA VAL A 37 8.60 7.08 5.37
C VAL A 37 10.06 6.67 5.32
N HIS A 38 10.39 5.76 4.41
CA HIS A 38 11.75 5.32 4.15
C HIS A 38 12.23 5.91 2.83
N VAL A 39 13.26 6.74 2.91
CA VAL A 39 13.89 7.43 1.78
C VAL A 39 15.06 6.61 1.29
N LEU A 40 15.05 6.27 0.02
CA LEU A 40 16.01 5.39 -0.63
C LEU A 40 16.65 6.05 -1.85
N GLN A 41 17.82 5.57 -2.20
CA GLN A 41 18.53 5.93 -3.42
C GLN A 41 18.97 4.67 -4.15
N GLY A 42 18.61 4.55 -5.42
CA GLY A 42 18.95 3.38 -6.25
C GLY A 42 18.09 3.26 -7.47
N GLU A 43 18.40 2.27 -8.29
CA GLU A 43 17.71 1.97 -9.54
C GLU A 43 16.99 0.61 -9.52
N ARG A 44 17.13 -0.16 -8.43
CA ARG A 44 16.48 -1.47 -8.25
C ARG A 44 15.00 -1.29 -7.84
N GLU A 45 14.21 -2.35 -7.89
CA GLU A 45 12.78 -2.31 -7.58
C GLU A 45 12.45 -2.64 -6.12
N LEU A 46 13.38 -3.30 -5.41
CA LEU A 46 13.22 -3.62 -4.00
C LEU A 46 14.03 -2.69 -3.10
N ALA A 47 13.45 -2.32 -1.96
CA ALA A 47 14.09 -1.46 -0.97
C ALA A 47 15.39 -2.05 -0.40
N THR A 48 15.47 -3.39 -0.31
CA THR A 48 16.66 -4.13 0.14
C THR A 48 17.87 -3.95 -0.77
N ASP A 49 17.62 -3.70 -2.05
CA ASP A 49 18.64 -3.58 -3.07
C ASP A 49 19.02 -2.12 -3.35
N CYS A 50 18.52 -1.19 -2.52
CA CYS A 50 18.78 0.22 -2.61
C CYS A 50 19.42 0.78 -1.35
N ARG A 51 20.14 1.88 -1.51
CA ARG A 51 20.80 2.57 -0.40
C ARG A 51 19.78 3.33 0.45
N SER A 52 19.73 3.04 1.74
CA SER A 52 18.92 3.80 2.69
C SER A 52 19.55 5.17 2.96
N LEU A 53 18.79 6.23 2.75
CA LEU A 53 19.20 7.60 3.04
C LEU A 53 18.67 8.08 4.39
N ALA A 54 17.38 7.82 4.68
CA ALA A 54 16.75 8.24 5.91
C ALA A 54 15.47 7.45 6.18
N ARG A 55 15.08 7.41 7.47
CA ARG A 55 13.74 6.95 7.91
C ARG A 55 13.17 7.95 8.91
N PHE A 56 11.88 8.24 8.76
CA PHE A 56 11.14 9.05 9.71
C PHE A 56 9.67 8.64 9.74
N GLU A 57 8.95 9.10 10.75
CA GLU A 57 7.52 8.80 10.90
C GLU A 57 6.69 10.08 10.87
N LEU A 58 5.58 10.03 10.14
CA LEU A 58 4.47 10.94 10.29
C LEU A 58 3.52 10.34 11.33
N ARG A 59 3.32 11.02 12.46
CA ARG A 59 2.43 10.62 13.55
C ARG A 59 1.26 11.59 13.68
N GLY A 60 0.17 11.13 14.29
CA GLY A 60 -1.01 11.98 14.50
C GLY A 60 -1.92 12.07 13.28
N ILE A 61 -1.85 11.10 12.37
CA ILE A 61 -2.82 10.94 11.29
C ILE A 61 -4.20 10.66 11.93
N PRO A 62 -5.26 11.37 11.56
CA PRO A 62 -6.60 11.06 12.05
C PRO A 62 -6.99 9.62 11.72
N PRO A 63 -7.56 8.86 12.67
CA PRO A 63 -8.00 7.49 12.41
C PRO A 63 -9.16 7.51 11.40
N MET A 64 -8.96 6.86 10.26
CA MET A 64 -9.93 6.73 9.17
C MET A 64 -9.93 5.28 8.68
N VAL A 65 -10.87 4.95 7.81
CA VAL A 65 -10.83 3.70 7.05
C VAL A 65 -9.55 3.64 6.19
N ALA A 66 -9.08 2.44 5.91
CA ALA A 66 -7.94 2.24 5.02
C ALA A 66 -8.15 2.98 3.70
N GLY A 67 -7.12 3.68 3.22
CA GLY A 67 -7.22 4.52 2.03
C GLY A 67 -7.85 5.91 2.25
N GLY A 68 -8.42 6.20 3.42
CA GLY A 68 -9.10 7.47 3.69
C GLY A 68 -8.16 8.65 3.92
N ALA A 69 -7.04 8.44 4.59
CA ALA A 69 -6.07 9.50 4.82
C ALA A 69 -5.24 9.78 3.55
N LYS A 70 -5.06 11.05 3.21
CA LYS A 70 -4.25 11.49 2.06
C LYS A 70 -2.97 12.13 2.56
N ILE A 71 -1.85 11.43 2.38
CA ILE A 71 -0.53 11.85 2.81
C ILE A 71 0.28 12.27 1.57
N ARG A 72 0.56 13.55 1.46
CA ARG A 72 1.46 14.09 0.42
C ARG A 72 2.89 14.06 0.91
N VAL A 73 3.75 13.30 0.23
CA VAL A 73 5.18 13.27 0.49
C VAL A 73 5.89 14.07 -0.59
N THR A 74 6.55 15.16 -0.17
CA THR A 74 7.26 16.09 -1.06
C THR A 74 8.76 15.89 -0.89
N TYR A 75 9.44 15.65 -1.99
CA TYR A 75 10.88 15.56 -2.10
C TYR A 75 11.41 16.82 -2.78
N GLN A 76 12.30 17.52 -2.12
CA GLN A 76 12.90 18.74 -2.63
C GLN A 76 14.43 18.63 -2.57
N VAL A 77 15.09 18.79 -3.70
CA VAL A 77 16.56 18.91 -3.79
C VAL A 77 16.88 20.34 -4.18
N ASP A 78 17.66 21.01 -3.36
CA ASP A 78 18.09 22.39 -3.63
C ASP A 78 19.29 22.45 -4.60
N ALA A 79 19.79 23.66 -4.87
CA ALA A 79 20.91 23.88 -5.77
C ALA A 79 22.25 23.29 -5.26
N ASP A 80 22.36 23.12 -3.95
CA ASP A 80 23.54 22.54 -3.28
C ASP A 80 23.42 21.00 -3.13
N GLY A 81 22.32 20.41 -3.62
CA GLY A 81 22.07 18.97 -3.54
C GLY A 81 21.51 18.51 -2.19
N LEU A 82 21.09 19.40 -1.29
CA LEU A 82 20.45 19.03 -0.04
C LEU A 82 19.05 18.52 -0.31
N LEU A 83 18.78 17.28 0.11
CA LEU A 83 17.46 16.66 0.01
C LEU A 83 16.63 16.96 1.27
N SER A 84 15.48 17.57 1.10
CA SER A 84 14.44 17.70 2.12
C SER A 84 13.26 16.81 1.75
N VAL A 85 12.77 16.04 2.70
CA VAL A 85 11.57 15.21 2.54
C VAL A 85 10.55 15.61 3.58
N THR A 86 9.34 15.99 3.13
CA THR A 86 8.23 16.40 3.99
C THR A 86 7.04 15.49 3.71
N ALA A 87 6.53 14.84 4.73
CA ALA A 87 5.27 14.11 4.70
C ALA A 87 4.20 14.93 5.41
N LYS A 88 3.06 15.17 4.75
CA LYS A 88 1.95 15.97 5.27
C LYS A 88 0.62 15.29 5.01
N GLU A 89 -0.18 15.11 6.06
CA GLU A 89 -1.58 14.72 5.92
C GLU A 89 -2.40 15.96 5.51
N THR A 90 -3.17 15.83 4.41
CA THR A 90 -3.73 17.00 3.72
C THR A 90 -4.95 17.63 4.41
N VAL A 91 -5.67 16.87 5.22
CA VAL A 91 -6.89 17.32 5.91
C VAL A 91 -6.56 17.92 7.28
N SER A 92 -5.83 17.17 8.11
CA SER A 92 -5.43 17.62 9.46
C SER A 92 -4.28 18.62 9.44
N GLY A 93 -3.47 18.60 8.37
CA GLY A 93 -2.28 19.42 8.26
C GLY A 93 -1.09 18.95 9.08
N VAL A 94 -1.20 17.79 9.75
CA VAL A 94 -0.07 17.20 10.48
C VAL A 94 1.06 16.90 9.50
N GLU A 95 2.26 17.33 9.85
CA GLU A 95 3.43 17.14 9.01
C GLU A 95 4.68 16.69 9.79
N SER A 96 5.55 15.99 9.10
CA SER A 96 6.89 15.61 9.58
C SER A 96 7.88 15.84 8.45
N ARG A 97 9.08 16.32 8.80
CA ARG A 97 10.12 16.66 7.83
C ARG A 97 11.47 16.10 8.26
N ILE A 98 12.24 15.67 7.30
CA ILE A 98 13.65 15.34 7.48
C ILE A 98 14.50 16.03 6.42
N GLU A 99 15.71 16.41 6.79
CA GLU A 99 16.75 16.89 5.87
C GLU A 99 17.86 15.86 5.80
N VAL A 100 18.16 15.47 4.58
CA VAL A 100 19.21 14.49 4.29
C VAL A 100 20.30 15.21 3.53
N LYS A 101 21.44 15.39 4.15
CA LYS A 101 22.63 15.76 3.40
C LYS A 101 23.04 14.52 2.61
N PRO A 102 23.06 14.56 1.27
CA PRO A 102 23.64 13.46 0.52
C PRO A 102 25.07 13.31 1.02
N SER A 103 25.36 12.24 1.76
CA SER A 103 26.71 11.93 2.16
C SER A 103 27.52 11.85 0.89
N TYR A 104 28.41 12.82 0.73
CA TYR A 104 29.45 12.95 -0.30
C TYR A 104 29.18 12.05 -1.51
N GLY A 105 28.83 12.66 -2.65
CA GLY A 105 28.25 12.04 -3.81
C GLY A 105 28.78 10.63 -4.11
N LEU A 106 27.91 9.79 -4.61
CA LEU A 106 28.31 8.49 -5.14
C LEU A 106 29.50 8.71 -6.06
N GLN A 107 30.57 7.94 -5.87
CA GLN A 107 31.70 7.96 -6.77
C GLN A 107 31.26 7.45 -8.16
N GLU A 108 31.91 7.87 -9.22
CA GLU A 108 31.55 7.48 -10.60
C GLU A 108 31.48 5.95 -10.79
N ASN A 109 32.39 5.22 -10.11
CA ASN A 109 32.37 3.76 -10.10
C ASN A 109 31.12 3.20 -9.39
N GLU A 110 30.70 3.75 -8.24
CA GLU A 110 29.49 3.31 -7.53
C GLU A 110 28.24 3.54 -8.40
N ILE A 111 28.17 4.68 -9.10
CA ILE A 111 27.05 4.96 -10.03
C ILE A 111 27.05 3.95 -11.17
N THR A 112 28.22 3.66 -11.73
CA THR A 112 28.36 2.69 -12.82
C THR A 112 27.93 1.30 -12.38
N ASP A 113 28.37 0.86 -11.20
CA ASP A 113 28.03 -0.44 -10.64
C ASP A 113 26.52 -0.55 -10.38
N MET A 114 25.88 0.48 -9.78
CA MET A 114 24.43 0.52 -9.55
C MET A 114 23.63 0.44 -10.86
N LEU A 115 24.12 1.09 -11.93
CA LEU A 115 23.46 1.03 -13.23
C LEU A 115 23.64 -0.33 -13.89
N GLN A 116 24.82 -0.90 -13.85
CA GLN A 116 25.10 -2.21 -14.40
C GLN A 116 24.29 -3.30 -13.66
N ASP A 117 24.21 -3.18 -12.34
CA ASP A 117 23.37 -4.05 -11.49
C ASP A 117 21.88 -3.97 -11.87
N SER A 118 21.37 -2.76 -12.04
CA SER A 118 19.98 -2.54 -12.47
C SER A 118 19.68 -3.15 -13.84
N PHE A 119 20.61 -3.03 -14.80
CA PHE A 119 20.43 -3.64 -16.12
C PHE A 119 20.53 -5.17 -16.09
N SER A 120 21.47 -5.71 -15.34
CA SER A 120 21.67 -7.19 -15.26
C SER A 120 20.52 -7.89 -14.55
N HIS A 121 19.86 -7.24 -13.59
CA HIS A 121 18.75 -7.81 -12.82
C HIS A 121 17.36 -7.30 -13.23
N ALA A 122 17.25 -6.52 -14.30
CA ALA A 122 15.98 -5.88 -14.71
C ALA A 122 14.80 -6.86 -14.85
N ARG A 123 15.05 -8.07 -15.35
CA ARG A 123 14.03 -9.11 -15.49
C ARG A 123 13.64 -9.71 -14.15
N GLU A 124 14.61 -9.97 -13.29
CA GLU A 124 14.39 -10.51 -11.94
C GLU A 124 13.65 -9.50 -11.08
N ASP A 125 14.05 -8.24 -11.15
CA ASP A 125 13.41 -7.12 -10.45
C ASP A 125 11.94 -6.95 -10.85
N MET A 126 11.65 -7.03 -12.16
CA MET A 126 10.27 -6.96 -12.65
C MET A 126 9.42 -8.13 -12.12
N GLN A 127 9.97 -9.34 -12.07
CA GLN A 127 9.27 -10.51 -11.52
C GLN A 127 9.09 -10.41 -10.00
N ALA A 128 10.12 -9.95 -9.29
CA ALA A 128 10.08 -9.74 -7.86
C ALA A 128 9.05 -8.66 -7.48
N ARG A 129 9.01 -7.55 -8.23
CA ARG A 129 7.99 -6.50 -8.06
C ARG A 129 6.59 -7.07 -8.25
N ALA A 130 6.33 -7.74 -9.37
CA ALA A 130 5.04 -8.33 -9.66
C ALA A 130 4.58 -9.34 -8.59
N LEU A 131 5.51 -10.15 -8.06
CA LEU A 131 5.20 -11.06 -6.97
C LEU A 131 4.87 -10.32 -5.68
N ARG A 132 5.63 -9.30 -5.32
CA ARG A 132 5.38 -8.49 -4.11
C ARG A 132 4.05 -7.76 -4.16
N GLU A 133 3.69 -7.19 -5.31
CA GLU A 133 2.39 -6.56 -5.52
C GLU A 133 1.24 -7.54 -5.28
N GLN A 134 1.33 -8.76 -5.81
CA GLN A 134 0.34 -9.80 -5.57
C GLN A 134 0.33 -10.29 -4.11
N GLN A 135 1.48 -10.36 -3.44
CA GLN A 135 1.54 -10.71 -2.03
C GLN A 135 0.85 -9.69 -1.13
N VAL A 136 1.04 -8.40 -1.41
CA VAL A 136 0.36 -7.30 -0.70
C VAL A 136 -1.15 -7.36 -0.91
N GLU A 137 -1.60 -7.62 -2.13
CA GLU A 137 -3.04 -7.76 -2.45
C GLU A 137 -3.66 -8.99 -1.76
N ALA A 138 -2.93 -10.12 -1.74
CA ALA A 138 -3.38 -11.32 -1.02
C ALA A 138 -3.48 -11.06 0.49
N ASP A 139 -2.47 -10.42 1.10
CA ASP A 139 -2.48 -10.08 2.53
C ASP A 139 -3.68 -9.21 2.88
N ARG A 140 -3.98 -8.20 2.06
CA ARG A 140 -5.14 -7.34 2.23
C ARG A 140 -6.45 -8.11 2.14
N MET A 141 -6.62 -8.92 1.09
CA MET A 141 -7.83 -9.73 0.91
C MET A 141 -8.05 -10.70 2.07
N ILE A 142 -6.99 -11.34 2.57
CA ILE A 142 -7.04 -12.24 3.72
C ILE A 142 -7.49 -11.48 4.97
N GLU A 143 -6.86 -10.34 5.30
CA GLU A 143 -7.23 -9.51 6.45
C GLU A 143 -8.69 -9.05 6.37
N ASP A 144 -9.12 -8.54 5.21
CA ASP A 144 -10.49 -8.04 4.99
C ASP A 144 -11.54 -9.15 5.10
N LEU A 145 -11.30 -10.33 4.51
CA LEU A 145 -12.22 -11.46 4.57
C LEU A 145 -12.28 -12.07 5.96
N GLN A 146 -11.18 -12.21 6.67
CA GLN A 146 -11.16 -12.71 8.04
C GLN A 146 -11.96 -11.79 8.97
N ALA A 147 -11.71 -10.49 8.91
CA ALA A 147 -12.48 -9.51 9.69
C ALA A 147 -13.97 -9.52 9.34
N ALA A 148 -14.30 -9.71 8.06
CA ALA A 148 -15.68 -9.80 7.59
C ALA A 148 -16.39 -11.06 8.09
N LEU A 149 -15.73 -12.23 8.03
CA LEU A 149 -16.26 -13.50 8.52
C LEU A 149 -16.47 -13.48 10.03
N GLU A 150 -15.50 -12.92 10.78
CA GLU A 150 -15.62 -12.78 12.23
C GLU A 150 -16.81 -11.90 12.64
N LYS A 151 -17.01 -10.79 11.94
CA LYS A 151 -18.05 -9.80 12.27
C LYS A 151 -19.44 -10.22 11.82
N ASP A 152 -19.58 -10.63 10.57
CA ASP A 152 -20.86 -10.76 9.88
C ASP A 152 -21.16 -12.19 9.40
N GLY A 153 -20.16 -13.08 9.39
CA GLY A 153 -20.26 -14.42 8.80
C GLY A 153 -21.40 -15.23 9.39
N SER A 154 -21.49 -15.32 10.71
CA SER A 154 -22.54 -16.11 11.39
C SER A 154 -23.97 -15.62 11.17
N SER A 155 -24.15 -14.37 10.76
CA SER A 155 -25.45 -13.75 10.54
C SER A 155 -25.89 -13.74 9.07
N LEU A 156 -24.95 -13.84 8.13
CA LEU A 156 -25.20 -13.66 6.70
C LEU A 156 -24.93 -14.91 5.86
N LEU A 157 -24.26 -15.92 6.41
CA LEU A 157 -23.89 -17.15 5.73
C LEU A 157 -24.48 -18.36 6.43
N ASP A 158 -24.79 -19.40 5.67
CA ASP A 158 -25.03 -20.73 6.24
C ASP A 158 -23.69 -21.43 6.56
N ALA A 159 -23.77 -22.61 7.20
CA ALA A 159 -22.56 -23.32 7.65
C ALA A 159 -21.68 -23.81 6.50
N GLU A 160 -22.27 -24.17 5.35
CA GLU A 160 -21.55 -24.66 4.17
C GLU A 160 -20.83 -23.48 3.47
N GLU A 161 -21.55 -22.37 3.29
CA GLU A 161 -20.99 -21.12 2.72
C GLU A 161 -19.85 -20.58 3.59
N PHE A 162 -20.03 -20.54 4.90
CA PHE A 162 -19.01 -20.09 5.86
C PHE A 162 -17.76 -20.96 5.76
N GLN A 163 -17.90 -22.27 5.78
CA GLN A 163 -16.79 -23.20 5.66
C GLN A 163 -16.08 -23.08 4.31
N CYS A 164 -16.83 -22.89 3.22
CA CYS A 164 -16.27 -22.70 1.89
C CYS A 164 -15.35 -21.47 1.84
N LEU A 165 -15.77 -20.34 2.44
CA LEU A 165 -14.94 -19.13 2.52
C LEU A 165 -13.74 -19.30 3.42
N GLU A 166 -13.86 -19.99 4.57
CA GLU A 166 -12.70 -20.29 5.43
C GLU A 166 -11.64 -21.10 4.69
N VAL A 167 -12.06 -22.13 3.95
CA VAL A 167 -11.16 -22.95 3.13
C VAL A 167 -10.50 -22.11 2.05
N ALA A 168 -11.24 -21.28 1.34
CA ALA A 168 -10.71 -20.42 0.30
C ALA A 168 -9.65 -19.42 0.82
N VAL A 169 -9.90 -18.85 2.01
CA VAL A 169 -8.94 -17.96 2.69
C VAL A 169 -7.68 -18.74 3.10
N ALA A 170 -7.83 -19.94 3.65
CA ALA A 170 -6.70 -20.79 4.06
C ALA A 170 -5.84 -21.20 2.85
N GLU A 171 -6.46 -21.57 1.73
CA GLU A 171 -5.74 -21.87 0.48
C GLU A 171 -4.97 -20.63 -0.05
N LEU A 172 -5.58 -19.45 0.01
CA LEU A 172 -4.90 -18.22 -0.38
C LEU A 172 -3.68 -17.94 0.51
N GLN A 173 -3.80 -18.16 1.81
CA GLN A 173 -2.68 -18.02 2.76
C GLN A 173 -1.54 -18.98 2.42
N GLU A 174 -1.86 -20.23 2.10
CA GLU A 174 -0.87 -21.23 1.72
C GLU A 174 -0.15 -20.88 0.41
N VAL A 175 -0.91 -20.49 -0.62
CA VAL A 175 -0.35 -20.05 -1.91
C VAL A 175 0.49 -18.80 -1.75
N ARG A 176 0.03 -17.83 -0.94
CA ARG A 176 0.78 -16.60 -0.63
C ARG A 176 2.11 -16.89 0.05
N ALA A 177 2.15 -17.86 0.95
CA ALA A 177 3.37 -18.22 1.70
C ALA A 177 4.39 -18.99 0.84
N ASN A 178 3.93 -19.82 -0.08
CA ASN A 178 4.79 -20.80 -0.77
C ASN A 178 5.05 -20.46 -2.24
N SER A 179 4.21 -19.63 -2.88
CA SER A 179 4.38 -19.35 -4.32
C SER A 179 5.49 -18.34 -4.58
N THR A 180 6.32 -18.66 -5.57
CA THR A 180 7.32 -17.78 -6.15
C THR A 180 6.85 -17.15 -7.47
N GLU A 181 5.67 -17.54 -7.96
CA GLU A 181 5.11 -17.08 -9.23
C GLU A 181 3.92 -16.15 -9.01
N HIS A 182 4.05 -14.89 -9.41
CA HIS A 182 2.98 -13.89 -9.30
C HIS A 182 1.67 -14.31 -9.96
N ARG A 183 1.75 -15.05 -11.09
CA ARG A 183 0.55 -15.49 -11.84
C ARG A 183 -0.28 -16.54 -11.10
N VAL A 184 0.38 -17.40 -10.31
CA VAL A 184 -0.30 -18.39 -9.49
C VAL A 184 -1.08 -17.70 -8.38
N LEU A 185 -0.44 -16.76 -7.72
CA LEU A 185 -1.07 -15.97 -6.66
C LEU A 185 -2.21 -15.09 -7.19
N ALA A 186 -2.04 -14.45 -8.34
CA ALA A 186 -3.10 -13.65 -8.98
C ALA A 186 -4.36 -14.48 -9.29
N ARG A 187 -4.20 -15.73 -9.78
CA ARG A 187 -5.35 -16.62 -10.03
C ARG A 187 -6.06 -17.02 -8.75
N GLN A 188 -5.30 -17.26 -7.67
CA GLN A 188 -5.90 -17.62 -6.39
C GLN A 188 -6.67 -16.43 -5.79
N ILE A 189 -6.14 -15.21 -5.87
CA ILE A 189 -6.84 -13.97 -5.48
C ILE A 189 -8.16 -13.83 -6.26
N GLU A 190 -8.11 -14.03 -7.58
CA GLU A 190 -9.33 -13.98 -8.43
C GLU A 190 -10.35 -15.06 -8.03
N SER A 191 -9.87 -16.29 -7.71
CA SER A 191 -10.73 -17.39 -7.26
C SER A 191 -11.44 -17.04 -5.96
N VAL A 192 -10.71 -16.54 -4.97
CA VAL A 192 -11.27 -16.13 -3.67
C VAL A 192 -12.24 -14.96 -3.85
N GLY A 193 -11.91 -14.00 -4.72
CA GLY A 193 -12.81 -12.90 -5.07
C GLY A 193 -14.16 -13.37 -5.57
N LYS A 194 -14.19 -14.37 -6.47
CA LYS A 194 -15.45 -14.95 -6.98
C LYS A 194 -16.26 -15.68 -5.91
N VAL A 195 -15.59 -16.43 -5.05
CA VAL A 195 -16.28 -17.16 -3.95
C VAL A 195 -16.85 -16.19 -2.92
N SER A 196 -16.19 -15.05 -2.68
CA SER A 196 -16.62 -14.06 -1.68
C SER A 196 -17.63 -13.02 -2.21
N GLU A 197 -17.91 -12.98 -3.51
CA GLU A 197 -18.74 -11.94 -4.15
C GLU A 197 -20.14 -11.86 -3.55
N GLU A 198 -20.81 -13.00 -3.35
CA GLU A 198 -22.16 -13.03 -2.79
C GLU A 198 -22.18 -12.60 -1.31
N PHE A 199 -21.19 -13.01 -0.53
CA PHE A 199 -21.05 -12.57 0.86
C PHE A 199 -20.84 -11.05 0.95
N ALA A 200 -20.00 -10.49 0.07
CA ALA A 200 -19.79 -9.04 -0.01
C ALA A 200 -21.09 -8.28 -0.35
N ALA A 201 -21.89 -8.81 -1.29
CA ALA A 201 -23.20 -8.25 -1.65
C ALA A 201 -24.16 -8.26 -0.46
N ARG A 202 -24.29 -9.40 0.25
CA ARG A 202 -25.15 -9.51 1.45
C ARG A 202 -24.73 -8.55 2.57
N ARG A 203 -23.42 -8.36 2.79
CA ARG A 203 -22.89 -7.39 3.75
C ARG A 203 -23.25 -5.95 3.37
N MET A 204 -23.12 -5.60 2.10
CA MET A 204 -23.50 -4.29 1.59
C MET A 204 -24.99 -4.02 1.82
N ASP A 205 -25.85 -4.97 1.47
CA ASP A 205 -27.31 -4.87 1.67
C ASP A 205 -27.68 -4.73 3.16
N ALA A 206 -27.02 -5.50 4.02
CA ALA A 206 -27.24 -5.41 5.47
C ALA A 206 -26.80 -4.06 6.03
N SER A 207 -25.69 -3.52 5.55
CA SER A 207 -25.19 -2.19 5.92
C SER A 207 -26.14 -1.08 5.49
N ILE A 208 -26.64 -1.13 4.25
CA ILE A 208 -27.65 -0.18 3.73
C ILE A 208 -28.94 -0.26 4.55
N LYS A 209 -29.46 -1.46 4.81
CA LYS A 209 -30.64 -1.64 5.64
C LYS A 209 -30.48 -1.08 7.06
N SER A 210 -29.29 -1.30 7.66
CA SER A 210 -28.98 -0.75 8.98
C SER A 210 -28.89 0.77 8.99
N ALA A 211 -28.29 1.36 7.96
CA ALA A 211 -28.17 2.82 7.83
C ALA A 211 -29.52 3.51 7.60
N LEU A 212 -30.45 2.84 6.91
CA LEU A 212 -31.80 3.34 6.65
C LEU A 212 -32.79 3.00 7.77
N ALA A 213 -32.47 2.08 8.65
CA ALA A 213 -33.33 1.71 9.78
C ALA A 213 -33.47 2.88 10.76
N GLY A 214 -34.65 3.45 10.85
CA GLY A 214 -34.98 4.59 11.72
C GLY A 214 -35.02 5.96 11.02
N GLN A 215 -34.78 6.03 9.72
CA GLN A 215 -35.02 7.25 8.94
C GLN A 215 -36.43 7.22 8.34
N SER A 216 -37.14 8.36 8.44
CA SER A 216 -38.40 8.54 7.72
C SER A 216 -38.14 8.74 6.23
N ILE A 217 -39.08 8.30 5.37
CA ILE A 217 -38.99 8.49 3.90
C ILE A 217 -38.83 9.98 3.56
N ASP A 218 -39.44 10.87 4.35
CA ASP A 218 -39.33 12.33 4.17
C ASP A 218 -37.94 12.89 4.46
N ASP A 219 -37.12 12.24 5.30
CA ASP A 219 -35.77 12.66 5.63
C ASP A 219 -34.76 12.29 4.52
N VAL A 220 -35.07 11.29 3.71
CA VAL A 220 -34.21 10.84 2.60
C VAL A 220 -34.35 11.75 1.37
N GLU A 221 -35.54 12.28 1.10
CA GLU A 221 -35.80 13.20 -0.02
C GLU A 221 -35.22 14.59 0.19
N THR A 222 -34.94 14.99 1.43
CA THR A 222 -34.41 16.33 1.76
C THR A 222 -32.88 16.41 1.64
N ASN A 223 -32.17 15.28 1.55
CA ASN A 223 -30.71 15.19 1.47
C ASN A 223 -30.16 14.73 0.09
N LEU A 224 -31.01 14.65 -0.93
CA LEU A 224 -30.66 14.45 -2.33
C LEU A 224 -30.72 15.78 -3.10
#